data_313c95ed7034ea4a9b41126d39fe8830
#
_entry.id   313c95ed7034ea4a9b41126d39fe8830
#
_cell.length_a   1.000
_cell.length_b   1.000
_cell.length_c   1.000
_cell.angle_alpha   90.00
_cell.angle_beta   90.00
_cell.angle_gamma   90.00
#
_symmetry.space_group_name_H-M   'P 1'
#
loop_
_entity.id
_entity.type
_entity.pdbx_description
1 polymer ?
#
loop_
_entity_poly.entity_id
_entity_poly.type
_entity_poly.pdbx_seq_one_letter_code
_entity_poly.pdbx_strand_id
1 'polypeptide(L)'
;MPLPLTVVPIPGPGAEDVLVTPDGRVWTGTADGAIHVHDPVTGETTTVTATGGRPLGLENLPDGRILVCDAHRGLLALDPATATLETLLTEVDGERLLFCNNAAVTSDGTIWFSDSSRVWRVEEWKSDLIEHTRTGRLFRRTPDGQVTTVLDQLCFANGVALTSEADAVLVAETGTRTIRRVHLNADGTAGASTVWVDDLPGHPDNIALGSDGLVWVTVASPTDKALTLLQKSPRAVRGMVRRLPERLKPSPKETARVMAFDSVGRLVHDLDFDATRWHLATGVREHGGRVWLGSLVQPAIAYGDVPGR
;
A
#
# COMPACT_ATOMS: atom_id res chain seq x y z
N MET A 1 -13.97 -11.36 20.16
CA MET A 1 -14.36 -9.93 20.16
C MET A 1 -13.29 -9.18 19.40
N PRO A 2 -13.65 -8.20 18.57
CA PRO A 2 -12.65 -7.36 17.88
C PRO A 2 -11.71 -6.70 18.90
N LEU A 3 -10.47 -6.49 18.49
CA LEU A 3 -9.46 -5.81 19.32
C LEU A 3 -9.75 -4.30 19.37
N PRO A 4 -9.39 -3.60 20.46
CA PRO A 4 -9.57 -2.17 20.55
C PRO A 4 -8.68 -1.43 19.55
N LEU A 5 -9.19 -0.32 19.01
CA LEU A 5 -8.50 0.56 18.08
C LEU A 5 -8.51 1.99 18.61
N THR A 6 -7.36 2.63 18.66
CA THR A 6 -7.23 4.05 18.97
C THR A 6 -7.18 4.83 17.66
N VAL A 7 -8.07 5.81 17.51
CA VAL A 7 -8.19 6.65 16.31
C VAL A 7 -7.52 7.99 16.55
N VAL A 8 -6.64 8.38 15.63
CA VAL A 8 -5.90 9.65 15.65
C VAL A 8 -6.36 10.51 14.48
N PRO A 9 -7.10 11.59 14.73
CA PRO A 9 -7.57 12.49 13.68
C PRO A 9 -6.41 13.11 12.89
N ILE A 10 -6.56 13.15 11.56
CA ILE A 10 -5.61 13.79 10.64
C ILE A 10 -6.36 14.90 9.88
N PRO A 11 -5.76 16.08 9.69
CA PRO A 11 -6.35 17.11 8.85
C PRO A 11 -6.42 16.66 7.38
N GLY A 12 -7.61 16.44 6.86
CA GLY A 12 -7.83 15.98 5.48
C GLY A 12 -8.39 14.56 5.39
N PRO A 13 -9.07 14.22 4.30
CA PRO A 13 -9.69 12.91 4.10
C PRO A 13 -8.68 11.87 3.61
N GLY A 14 -8.94 10.60 3.92
CA GLY A 14 -8.24 9.47 3.32
C GLY A 14 -6.75 9.45 3.62
N ALA A 15 -6.39 9.30 4.90
CA ALA A 15 -5.02 9.06 5.37
C ALA A 15 -4.62 7.62 5.01
N GLU A 16 -4.19 7.40 3.77
CA GLU A 16 -4.19 6.08 3.11
C GLU A 16 -3.10 5.16 3.61
N ASP A 17 -1.86 5.64 3.71
CA ASP A 17 -0.73 4.86 4.24
C ASP A 17 -0.16 5.50 5.50
N VAL A 18 0.63 4.73 6.21
CA VAL A 18 1.34 5.15 7.41
C VAL A 18 2.80 4.70 7.36
N LEU A 19 3.70 5.61 7.68
CA LEU A 19 5.12 5.32 7.83
C LEU A 19 5.57 5.70 9.24
N VAL A 20 6.25 4.79 9.94
CA VAL A 20 6.93 5.11 11.19
C VAL A 20 8.40 5.38 10.89
N THR A 21 8.85 6.60 11.17
CA THR A 21 10.26 6.99 10.99
C THR A 21 11.11 6.54 12.20
N PRO A 22 12.45 6.45 12.06
CA PRO A 22 13.32 5.98 13.14
C PRO A 22 13.23 6.78 14.45
N ASP A 23 12.77 8.01 14.40
CA ASP A 23 12.49 8.86 15.58
C ASP A 23 11.12 8.59 16.22
N GLY A 24 10.37 7.62 15.71
CA GLY A 24 9.06 7.18 16.23
C GLY A 24 7.87 8.02 15.77
N ARG A 25 8.06 9.03 14.93
CA ARG A 25 6.96 9.82 14.36
C ARG A 25 6.24 9.04 13.26
N VAL A 26 4.95 9.32 13.09
CA VAL A 26 4.08 8.64 12.14
C VAL A 26 3.68 9.61 11.03
N TRP A 27 4.03 9.27 9.80
CA TRP A 27 3.75 10.06 8.61
C TRP A 27 2.59 9.46 7.83
N THR A 28 1.79 10.31 7.20
CA THR A 28 0.69 9.88 6.33
C THR A 28 0.41 10.92 5.25
N GLY A 29 -0.13 10.46 4.13
CA GLY A 29 -0.61 11.31 3.03
C GLY A 29 -2.13 11.30 2.94
N THR A 30 -2.76 12.43 2.63
CA THR A 30 -4.21 12.58 2.52
C THR A 30 -4.70 12.84 1.10
N ALA A 31 -6.00 12.66 0.85
CA ALA A 31 -6.58 12.72 -0.50
C ALA A 31 -6.54 14.10 -1.15
N ASP A 32 -6.38 15.15 -0.37
CA ASP A 32 -6.18 16.53 -0.83
C ASP A 32 -4.71 16.85 -1.19
N GLY A 33 -3.83 15.84 -1.11
CA GLY A 33 -2.41 15.94 -1.47
C GLY A 33 -1.50 16.35 -0.32
N ALA A 34 -2.02 16.59 0.88
CA ALA A 34 -1.21 16.98 2.02
C ALA A 34 -0.43 15.80 2.61
N ILE A 35 0.76 16.07 3.15
CA ILE A 35 1.58 15.16 3.94
C ILE A 35 1.58 15.66 5.38
N HIS A 36 1.26 14.78 6.31
CA HIS A 36 1.19 15.06 7.74
C HIS A 36 2.17 14.19 8.52
N VAL A 37 2.61 14.72 9.66
CA VAL A 37 3.37 13.99 10.67
C VAL A 37 2.65 14.08 12.01
N HIS A 38 2.46 12.93 12.65
CA HIS A 38 1.92 12.78 13.99
C HIS A 38 3.05 12.37 14.95
N ASP A 39 3.17 13.06 16.05
CA ASP A 39 4.06 12.71 17.14
C ASP A 39 3.27 11.94 18.22
N PRO A 40 3.51 10.63 18.39
CA PRO A 40 2.77 9.84 19.37
C PRO A 40 3.09 10.19 20.83
N VAL A 41 4.18 10.91 21.10
CA VAL A 41 4.60 11.32 22.45
C VAL A 41 3.84 12.56 22.88
N THR A 42 3.76 13.58 22.01
CA THR A 42 3.07 14.84 22.29
C THR A 42 1.59 14.79 21.94
N GLY A 43 1.19 13.89 21.04
CA GLY A 43 -0.15 13.81 20.47
C GLY A 43 -0.41 14.86 19.38
N GLU A 44 0.58 15.66 19.00
CA GLU A 44 0.43 16.69 17.99
C GLU A 44 0.47 16.12 16.57
N THR A 45 -0.31 16.72 15.67
CA THR A 45 -0.28 16.43 14.24
C THR A 45 -0.02 17.72 13.47
N THR A 46 1.01 17.71 12.62
CA THR A 46 1.43 18.86 11.82
C THR A 46 1.32 18.53 10.33
N THR A 47 0.80 19.47 9.54
CA THR A 47 0.89 19.42 8.07
C THR A 47 2.27 19.94 7.66
N VAL A 48 3.02 19.11 6.92
CA VAL A 48 4.41 19.41 6.53
C VAL A 48 4.45 20.10 5.17
N THR A 49 3.78 19.52 4.17
CA THR A 49 3.77 20.02 2.78
C THR A 49 2.57 19.44 2.03
N ALA A 50 2.45 19.80 0.76
CA ALA A 50 1.47 19.19 -0.14
C ALA A 50 2.13 18.79 -1.46
N THR A 51 1.85 17.56 -1.94
CA THR A 51 2.38 17.06 -3.21
C THR A 51 1.72 17.71 -4.42
N GLY A 52 0.50 18.21 -4.26
CA GLY A 52 -0.35 18.64 -5.37
C GLY A 52 -0.90 17.49 -6.20
N GLY A 53 -0.84 16.26 -5.68
CA GLY A 53 -1.38 15.04 -6.26
C GLY A 53 -2.18 14.24 -5.24
N ARG A 54 -1.99 12.91 -5.23
CA ARG A 54 -2.60 11.98 -4.28
C ARG A 54 -1.48 11.09 -3.70
N PRO A 55 -0.86 11.48 -2.58
CA PRO A 55 0.10 10.63 -1.91
C PRO A 55 -0.59 9.38 -1.37
N LEU A 56 0.00 8.23 -1.65
CA LEU A 56 -0.38 6.91 -1.19
C LEU A 56 0.77 6.35 -0.36
N GLY A 57 1.53 5.36 -0.86
CA GLY A 57 2.62 4.72 -0.14
C GLY A 57 3.75 5.67 0.28
N LEU A 58 4.24 5.48 1.49
CA LEU A 58 5.35 6.20 2.07
C LEU A 58 6.45 5.23 2.51
N GLU A 59 7.74 5.57 2.28
CA GLU A 59 8.86 4.75 2.74
C GLU A 59 10.09 5.59 3.11
N ASN A 60 10.93 5.09 4.00
CA ASN A 60 12.18 5.75 4.37
C ASN A 60 13.23 5.60 3.26
N LEU A 61 13.89 6.69 2.87
CA LEU A 61 15.08 6.66 2.04
C LEU A 61 16.34 6.62 2.92
N PRO A 62 17.43 5.96 2.46
CA PRO A 62 18.66 5.85 3.25
C PRO A 62 19.33 7.21 3.57
N ASP A 63 19.05 8.24 2.78
CA ASP A 63 19.57 9.60 2.97
C ASP A 63 18.75 10.45 3.96
N GLY A 64 17.74 9.86 4.62
CA GLY A 64 16.87 10.51 5.59
C GLY A 64 15.66 11.23 5.01
N ARG A 65 15.50 11.22 3.70
CA ARG A 65 14.27 11.68 3.03
C ARG A 65 13.17 10.62 3.12
N ILE A 66 11.96 11.03 2.80
CA ILE A 66 10.79 10.15 2.70
C ILE A 66 10.43 10.00 1.22
N LEU A 67 10.41 8.76 0.75
CA LEU A 67 9.84 8.42 -0.55
C LEU A 67 8.31 8.54 -0.46
N VAL A 68 7.72 9.15 -1.48
CA VAL A 68 6.27 9.29 -1.62
C VAL A 68 5.86 8.70 -2.97
N CYS A 69 5.06 7.65 -2.95
CA CYS A 69 4.35 7.17 -4.12
C CYS A 69 3.09 8.03 -4.30
N ASP A 70 3.08 8.89 -5.29
CA ASP A 70 1.93 9.75 -5.58
C ASP A 70 1.21 9.25 -6.82
N ALA A 71 -0.08 8.91 -6.69
CA ALA A 71 -0.86 8.34 -7.77
C ALA A 71 -0.96 9.25 -9.01
N HIS A 72 -0.82 10.56 -8.84
CA HIS A 72 -0.91 11.53 -9.95
C HIS A 72 0.47 12.01 -10.43
N ARG A 73 1.48 11.96 -9.55
CA ARG A 73 2.78 12.56 -9.78
C ARG A 73 3.94 11.56 -9.89
N GLY A 74 3.69 10.28 -9.63
CA GLY A 74 4.73 9.24 -9.65
C GLY A 74 5.55 9.19 -8.35
N LEU A 75 6.85 8.95 -8.46
CA LEU A 75 7.74 8.88 -7.30
C LEU A 75 8.28 10.26 -6.96
N LEU A 76 8.14 10.66 -5.69
CA LEU A 76 8.68 11.89 -5.13
C LEU A 76 9.58 11.57 -3.94
N ALA A 77 10.53 12.44 -3.64
CA ALA A 77 11.31 12.42 -2.40
C ALA A 77 11.01 13.70 -1.62
N LEU A 78 10.57 13.56 -0.38
CA LEU A 78 10.33 14.64 0.56
C LEU A 78 11.52 14.78 1.51
N ASP A 79 12.11 15.95 1.58
CA ASP A 79 13.03 16.32 2.65
C ASP A 79 12.21 16.79 3.87
N PRO A 80 12.19 16.04 4.98
CA PRO A 80 11.40 16.40 6.15
C PRO A 80 11.92 17.65 6.89
N ALA A 81 13.19 18.03 6.71
CA ALA A 81 13.76 19.20 7.37
C ALA A 81 13.41 20.52 6.68
N THR A 82 13.30 20.50 5.35
CA THR A 82 13.02 21.68 4.53
C THR A 82 11.60 21.69 3.96
N ALA A 83 10.85 20.60 4.12
CA ALA A 83 9.52 20.36 3.51
C ALA A 83 9.53 20.45 1.98
N THR A 84 10.69 20.27 1.32
CA THR A 84 10.81 20.32 -0.14
C THR A 84 10.58 18.97 -0.78
N LEU A 85 9.97 19.00 -1.96
CA LEU A 85 9.66 17.81 -2.76
C LEU A 85 10.50 17.81 -4.06
N GLU A 86 11.22 16.70 -4.27
CA GLU A 86 11.89 16.39 -5.53
C GLU A 86 11.08 15.35 -6.30
N THR A 87 10.92 15.51 -7.62
CA THR A 87 10.31 14.47 -8.46
C THR A 87 11.41 13.51 -8.94
N LEU A 88 11.29 12.24 -8.56
CA LEU A 88 12.25 11.20 -8.94
C LEU A 88 11.88 10.49 -10.23
N LEU A 89 10.57 10.32 -10.50
CA LEU A 89 10.09 9.58 -11.67
C LEU A 89 8.61 9.87 -11.94
N THR A 90 8.24 10.09 -13.21
CA THR A 90 6.84 10.29 -13.62
C THR A 90 6.37 9.29 -14.68
N GLU A 91 7.29 8.65 -15.37
CA GLU A 91 7.01 7.74 -16.48
C GLU A 91 8.08 6.65 -16.58
N VAL A 92 7.73 5.52 -17.19
CA VAL A 92 8.64 4.42 -17.51
C VAL A 92 8.42 4.06 -18.98
N ASP A 93 9.50 3.99 -19.77
CA ASP A 93 9.49 3.67 -21.21
C ASP A 93 8.52 4.54 -22.02
N GLY A 94 8.39 5.84 -21.66
CA GLY A 94 7.50 6.81 -22.29
C GLY A 94 6.02 6.65 -21.89
N GLU A 95 5.70 5.74 -20.98
CA GLU A 95 4.36 5.61 -20.40
C GLU A 95 4.29 6.25 -19.02
N ARG A 96 3.37 7.18 -18.84
CA ARG A 96 3.13 7.83 -17.55
C ARG A 96 2.68 6.81 -16.51
N LEU A 97 3.23 6.91 -15.30
CA LEU A 97 2.70 6.22 -14.12
C LEU A 97 1.30 6.78 -13.83
N LEU A 98 0.29 5.92 -13.94
CA LEU A 98 -1.10 6.35 -13.84
C LEU A 98 -1.67 6.16 -12.44
N PHE A 99 -1.09 5.22 -11.68
CA PHE A 99 -1.52 4.85 -10.34
C PHE A 99 -0.31 4.34 -9.51
N CYS A 100 0.75 5.18 -9.41
CA CYS A 100 1.89 4.87 -8.54
C CYS A 100 1.38 4.70 -7.11
N ASN A 101 1.58 3.49 -6.53
CA ASN A 101 0.85 3.12 -5.33
C ASN A 101 1.75 2.97 -4.10
N ASN A 102 2.65 2.01 -4.08
CA ASN A 102 3.41 1.68 -2.88
C ASN A 102 4.86 1.30 -3.23
N ALA A 103 5.75 1.31 -2.26
CA ALA A 103 7.16 1.00 -2.49
C ALA A 103 7.83 0.35 -1.28
N ALA A 104 8.96 -0.34 -1.57
CA ALA A 104 9.96 -0.74 -0.60
C ALA A 104 11.33 -0.28 -1.06
N VAL A 105 12.21 0.04 -0.12
CA VAL A 105 13.55 0.58 -0.40
C VAL A 105 14.59 -0.30 0.25
N THR A 106 15.58 -0.74 -0.53
CA THR A 106 16.73 -1.49 -0.01
C THR A 106 17.78 -0.54 0.58
N SER A 107 18.67 -1.06 1.41
CA SER A 107 19.69 -0.27 2.11
C SER A 107 20.67 0.46 1.18
N ASP A 108 20.83 -0.02 -0.06
CA ASP A 108 21.61 0.66 -1.09
C ASP A 108 20.85 1.79 -1.81
N GLY A 109 19.57 2.01 -1.47
CA GLY A 109 18.72 3.02 -2.08
C GLY A 109 17.99 2.57 -3.36
N THR A 110 18.01 1.29 -3.69
CA THR A 110 17.19 0.75 -4.77
C THR A 110 15.71 0.77 -4.34
N ILE A 111 14.85 1.32 -5.19
CA ILE A 111 13.42 1.46 -4.97
C ILE A 111 12.68 0.40 -5.78
N TRP A 112 11.84 -0.38 -5.10
CA TRP A 112 10.88 -1.30 -5.70
C TRP A 112 9.50 -0.70 -5.52
N PHE A 113 8.76 -0.47 -6.60
CA PHE A 113 7.47 0.23 -6.50
C PHE A 113 6.43 -0.35 -7.44
N SER A 114 5.17 -0.22 -7.05
CA SER A 114 4.02 -0.67 -7.82
C SER A 114 3.32 0.48 -8.54
N ASP A 115 2.74 0.15 -9.69
CA ASP A 115 1.76 0.95 -10.41
C ASP A 115 0.52 0.06 -10.61
N SER A 116 -0.57 0.40 -9.94
CA SER A 116 -1.72 -0.50 -9.80
C SER A 116 -2.44 -0.77 -11.11
N SER A 117 -2.49 0.22 -12.01
CA SER A 117 -3.22 0.13 -13.26
C SER A 117 -2.67 1.07 -14.33
N ARG A 118 -2.57 0.57 -15.57
CA ARG A 118 -2.28 1.38 -16.77
C ARG A 118 -3.54 1.97 -17.42
N VAL A 119 -4.71 1.66 -16.86
CA VAL A 119 -6.01 2.01 -17.47
C VAL A 119 -6.82 2.94 -16.60
N TRP A 120 -6.81 2.68 -15.28
CA TRP A 120 -7.64 3.37 -14.33
C TRP A 120 -6.81 4.18 -13.34
N ARG A 121 -7.28 5.40 -13.05
CA ARG A 121 -6.68 6.26 -12.00
C ARG A 121 -7.18 5.86 -10.62
N VAL A 122 -6.57 6.41 -9.59
CA VAL A 122 -6.93 6.13 -8.20
C VAL A 122 -8.41 6.41 -7.90
N GLU A 123 -9.01 7.43 -8.49
CA GLU A 123 -10.43 7.75 -8.30
C GLU A 123 -11.36 6.67 -8.88
N GLU A 124 -10.85 5.88 -9.82
CA GLU A 124 -11.59 4.83 -10.54
C GLU A 124 -11.14 3.42 -10.14
N TRP A 125 -10.47 3.26 -8.99
CA TRP A 125 -9.91 1.98 -8.54
C TRP A 125 -10.92 0.81 -8.57
N LYS A 126 -12.20 1.07 -8.25
CA LYS A 126 -13.27 0.08 -8.36
C LYS A 126 -13.47 -0.43 -9.78
N SER A 127 -13.25 0.44 -10.77
CA SER A 127 -13.35 0.06 -12.19
C SER A 127 -12.30 -0.96 -12.59
N ASP A 128 -11.07 -0.84 -12.09
CA ASP A 128 -10.03 -1.83 -12.31
C ASP A 128 -10.40 -3.19 -11.73
N LEU A 129 -10.83 -3.23 -10.46
CA LEU A 129 -11.24 -4.46 -9.78
C LEU A 129 -12.45 -5.12 -10.46
N ILE A 130 -13.44 -4.35 -10.91
CA ILE A 130 -14.62 -4.85 -11.64
C ILE A 130 -14.19 -5.43 -13.01
N GLU A 131 -13.39 -4.70 -13.76
CA GLU A 131 -12.93 -5.12 -15.08
C GLU A 131 -11.83 -6.18 -15.03
N HIS A 132 -11.13 -6.29 -13.89
CA HIS A 132 -10.05 -7.25 -13.67
C HIS A 132 -9.00 -7.13 -14.77
N THR A 133 -8.46 -5.92 -14.94
CA THR A 133 -7.69 -5.53 -16.14
C THR A 133 -6.35 -6.23 -16.28
N ARG A 134 -5.73 -6.62 -15.16
CA ARG A 134 -4.39 -7.21 -15.12
C ARG A 134 -3.35 -6.33 -15.82
N THR A 135 -3.34 -5.05 -15.49
CA THR A 135 -2.40 -4.08 -16.07
C THR A 135 -1.46 -3.48 -15.05
N GLY A 136 -1.50 -3.98 -13.80
CA GLY A 136 -0.59 -3.59 -12.75
C GLY A 136 0.84 -4.04 -13.01
N ARG A 137 1.82 -3.29 -12.49
CA ARG A 137 3.25 -3.50 -12.71
C ARG A 137 4.02 -3.37 -11.40
N LEU A 138 5.13 -4.09 -11.31
CA LEU A 138 6.20 -3.87 -10.33
C LEU A 138 7.45 -3.42 -11.05
N PHE A 139 8.08 -2.36 -10.55
CA PHE A 139 9.29 -1.78 -11.10
C PHE A 139 10.43 -1.82 -10.08
N ARG A 140 11.66 -1.77 -10.60
CA ARG A 140 12.89 -1.54 -9.85
C ARG A 140 13.56 -0.28 -10.38
N ARG A 141 13.87 0.67 -9.50
CA ARG A 141 14.66 1.86 -9.80
C ARG A 141 15.94 1.84 -8.99
N THR A 142 17.06 1.85 -9.67
CA THR A 142 18.39 1.91 -9.03
C THR A 142 18.73 3.31 -8.54
N PRO A 143 19.71 3.47 -7.63
CA PRO A 143 20.11 4.79 -7.12
C PRO A 143 20.57 5.76 -8.22
N ASP A 144 21.17 5.26 -9.30
CA ASP A 144 21.56 6.06 -10.48
C ASP A 144 20.38 6.43 -11.40
N GLY A 145 19.15 6.01 -11.03
CA GLY A 145 17.92 6.40 -11.71
C GLY A 145 17.48 5.46 -12.85
N GLN A 146 18.18 4.36 -13.12
CA GLN A 146 17.73 3.39 -14.11
C GLN A 146 16.48 2.65 -13.63
N VAL A 147 15.48 2.50 -14.50
CA VAL A 147 14.23 1.82 -14.17
C VAL A 147 14.05 0.59 -15.05
N THR A 148 13.63 -0.52 -14.44
CA THR A 148 13.30 -1.77 -15.14
C THR A 148 11.92 -2.27 -14.69
N THR A 149 11.13 -2.77 -15.64
CA THR A 149 9.90 -3.51 -15.33
C THR A 149 10.28 -4.90 -14.86
N VAL A 150 9.86 -5.25 -13.64
CA VAL A 150 10.15 -6.53 -12.99
C VAL A 150 9.01 -7.52 -13.23
N LEU A 151 7.79 -7.09 -13.00
CA LEU A 151 6.58 -7.84 -13.29
C LEU A 151 5.59 -6.93 -13.99
N ASP A 152 4.84 -7.49 -14.92
CA ASP A 152 3.68 -6.88 -15.54
C ASP A 152 2.45 -7.80 -15.42
N GLN A 153 1.31 -7.35 -15.91
CA GLN A 153 0.05 -8.09 -15.88
C GLN A 153 -0.41 -8.50 -14.47
N LEU A 154 0.04 -7.76 -13.44
CA LEU A 154 -0.45 -7.93 -12.08
C LEU A 154 -1.91 -7.48 -11.97
N CYS A 155 -2.66 -8.16 -11.12
CA CYS A 155 -4.07 -7.87 -10.92
C CYS A 155 -4.26 -6.84 -9.81
N PHE A 156 -4.13 -5.57 -10.16
CA PHE A 156 -4.11 -4.45 -9.22
C PHE A 156 -2.91 -4.57 -8.26
N ALA A 157 -1.71 -4.28 -8.78
CA ALA A 157 -0.48 -4.25 -7.97
C ALA A 157 -0.61 -3.18 -6.89
N ASN A 158 -0.39 -3.58 -5.63
CA ASN A 158 -0.59 -2.71 -4.48
C ASN A 158 0.66 -2.71 -3.59
N GLY A 159 0.54 -2.98 -2.30
CA GLY A 159 1.62 -2.94 -1.34
C GLY A 159 2.88 -3.68 -1.77
N VAL A 160 4.03 -3.10 -1.47
CA VAL A 160 5.36 -3.66 -1.75
C VAL A 160 6.16 -3.71 -0.46
N ALA A 161 6.80 -4.84 -0.17
CA ALA A 161 7.65 -5.00 1.01
C ALA A 161 8.89 -5.82 0.69
N LEU A 162 9.95 -5.63 1.48
CA LEU A 162 11.07 -6.55 1.53
C LEU A 162 10.79 -7.68 2.53
N THR A 163 11.41 -8.84 2.33
CA THR A 163 11.52 -9.86 3.37
C THR A 163 12.54 -9.43 4.43
N SER A 164 12.47 -10.02 5.63
CA SER A 164 13.41 -9.71 6.74
C SER A 164 14.88 -9.96 6.37
N GLU A 165 15.14 -10.96 5.54
CA GLU A 165 16.47 -11.31 5.04
C GLU A 165 16.89 -10.44 3.84
N ALA A 166 16.01 -9.57 3.35
CA ALA A 166 16.20 -8.77 2.12
C ALA A 166 16.59 -9.63 0.89
N ASP A 167 16.17 -10.89 0.86
CA ASP A 167 16.41 -11.85 -0.22
C ASP A 167 15.30 -11.86 -1.28
N ALA A 168 14.21 -11.14 -1.01
CA ALA A 168 13.09 -11.04 -1.92
C ALA A 168 12.29 -9.75 -1.72
N VAL A 169 11.57 -9.37 -2.78
CA VAL A 169 10.54 -8.35 -2.79
C VAL A 169 9.18 -9.02 -2.88
N LEU A 170 8.26 -8.58 -2.07
CA LEU A 170 6.87 -9.01 -2.07
C LEU A 170 6.00 -7.94 -2.70
N VAL A 171 4.98 -8.34 -3.46
CA VAL A 171 3.97 -7.43 -4.01
C VAL A 171 2.57 -8.04 -3.85
N ALA A 172 1.67 -7.25 -3.29
CA ALA A 172 0.27 -7.63 -3.16
C ALA A 172 -0.48 -7.46 -4.49
N GLU A 173 -1.26 -8.47 -4.86
CA GLU A 173 -2.24 -8.40 -5.95
C GLU A 173 -3.65 -8.36 -5.35
N THR A 174 -4.22 -7.17 -5.21
CA THR A 174 -5.54 -6.96 -4.59
C THR A 174 -6.64 -7.74 -5.30
N GLY A 175 -6.58 -7.77 -6.64
CA GLY A 175 -7.64 -8.38 -7.45
C GLY A 175 -7.64 -9.90 -7.43
N THR A 176 -6.52 -10.56 -7.19
CA THR A 176 -6.42 -12.03 -7.06
C THR A 176 -6.37 -12.51 -5.63
N ARG A 177 -6.20 -11.62 -4.67
CA ARG A 177 -6.06 -11.94 -3.24
C ARG A 177 -4.82 -12.78 -2.95
N THR A 178 -3.71 -12.41 -3.60
CA THR A 178 -2.43 -13.12 -3.50
C THR A 178 -1.31 -12.15 -3.16
N ILE A 179 -0.21 -12.66 -2.64
CA ILE A 179 1.06 -11.94 -2.54
C ILE A 179 2.09 -12.73 -3.33
N ARG A 180 2.76 -12.04 -4.25
CA ARG A 180 3.86 -12.61 -5.02
C ARG A 180 5.19 -12.31 -4.37
N ARG A 181 6.13 -13.24 -4.50
CA ARG A 181 7.53 -13.10 -4.10
C ARG A 181 8.40 -13.05 -5.36
N VAL A 182 9.22 -12.04 -5.46
CA VAL A 182 10.29 -11.91 -6.45
C VAL A 182 11.60 -12.13 -5.72
N HIS A 183 12.30 -13.21 -6.01
CA HIS A 183 13.62 -13.49 -5.44
C HIS A 183 14.63 -12.47 -5.93
N LEU A 184 15.56 -12.06 -5.07
CA LEU A 184 16.67 -11.19 -5.44
C LEU A 184 17.92 -12.04 -5.68
N ASN A 185 18.59 -11.78 -6.80
CA ASN A 185 19.90 -12.34 -7.10
C ASN A 185 20.97 -11.68 -6.22
N ALA A 186 22.13 -12.27 -6.13
CA ALA A 186 23.25 -11.74 -5.32
C ALA A 186 23.71 -10.32 -5.75
N ASP A 187 23.43 -9.92 -6.99
CA ASP A 187 23.71 -8.59 -7.52
C ASP A 187 22.53 -7.59 -7.32
N GLY A 188 21.51 -7.98 -6.55
CA GLY A 188 20.33 -7.17 -6.30
C GLY A 188 19.37 -7.02 -7.49
N THR A 189 19.55 -7.81 -8.55
CA THR A 189 18.57 -7.86 -9.66
C THR A 189 17.42 -8.81 -9.34
N ALA A 190 16.30 -8.63 -10.06
CA ALA A 190 15.13 -9.50 -9.92
C ALA A 190 15.41 -10.89 -10.52
N GLY A 191 15.11 -11.93 -9.77
CA GLY A 191 15.13 -13.32 -10.18
C GLY A 191 13.74 -13.86 -10.47
N ALA A 192 13.52 -15.14 -10.17
CA ALA A 192 12.24 -15.81 -10.37
C ALA A 192 11.13 -15.25 -9.48
N SER A 193 9.91 -15.21 -10.00
CA SER A 193 8.71 -14.86 -9.24
C SER A 193 7.84 -16.08 -8.95
N THR A 194 7.36 -16.17 -7.73
CA THR A 194 6.45 -17.22 -7.25
C THR A 194 5.28 -16.61 -6.48
N VAL A 195 4.20 -17.38 -6.28
CA VAL A 195 3.17 -17.03 -5.31
C VAL A 195 3.71 -17.34 -3.90
N TRP A 196 3.67 -16.36 -3.00
CA TRP A 196 4.14 -16.51 -1.63
C TRP A 196 2.99 -16.81 -0.67
N VAL A 197 1.87 -16.07 -0.78
CA VAL A 197 0.63 -16.33 -0.07
C VAL A 197 -0.51 -16.31 -1.07
N ASP A 198 -1.37 -17.31 -1.03
CA ASP A 198 -2.53 -17.46 -1.91
C ASP A 198 -3.83 -17.48 -1.10
N ASP A 199 -4.94 -17.22 -1.78
CA ASP A 199 -6.32 -17.29 -1.25
C ASP A 199 -6.52 -16.56 0.09
N LEU A 200 -5.99 -15.35 0.20
CA LEU A 200 -6.24 -14.48 1.35
C LEU A 200 -7.76 -14.31 1.58
N PRO A 201 -8.22 -14.17 2.85
CA PRO A 201 -9.63 -14.09 3.19
C PRO A 201 -10.33 -12.81 2.71
N GLY A 202 -9.60 -11.93 2.06
CA GLY A 202 -10.07 -10.69 1.46
C GLY A 202 -9.02 -10.07 0.57
N HIS A 203 -9.27 -8.84 0.17
CA HIS A 203 -8.43 -8.10 -0.76
C HIS A 203 -7.25 -7.46 -0.01
N PRO A 204 -5.99 -7.93 -0.23
CA PRO A 204 -4.82 -7.30 0.35
C PRO A 204 -4.64 -5.91 -0.25
N ASP A 205 -4.18 -4.98 0.57
CA ASP A 205 -3.83 -3.62 0.16
C ASP A 205 -2.34 -3.38 0.42
N ASN A 206 -1.93 -2.40 1.25
CA ASN A 206 -0.53 -2.21 1.56
C ASN A 206 0.02 -3.35 2.43
N ILE A 207 1.30 -3.62 2.22
CA ILE A 207 2.08 -4.57 3.01
C ILE A 207 3.36 -3.92 3.48
N ALA A 208 3.87 -4.31 4.64
CA ALA A 208 5.10 -3.75 5.19
C ALA A 208 5.86 -4.76 6.05
N LEU A 209 7.18 -4.67 6.04
CA LEU A 209 8.02 -5.37 7.01
C LEU A 209 7.92 -4.65 8.36
N GLY A 210 7.51 -5.38 9.39
CA GLY A 210 7.45 -4.89 10.76
C GLY A 210 8.81 -4.94 11.46
N SER A 211 8.94 -4.22 12.56
CA SER A 211 10.12 -4.26 13.43
C SER A 211 10.35 -5.64 14.08
N ASP A 212 9.31 -6.47 14.04
CA ASP A 212 9.30 -7.86 14.53
C ASP A 212 9.79 -8.89 13.50
N GLY A 213 10.11 -8.44 12.28
CA GLY A 213 10.55 -9.29 11.17
C GLY A 213 9.42 -10.01 10.45
N LEU A 214 8.16 -9.74 10.79
CA LEU A 214 7.00 -10.26 10.09
C LEU A 214 6.59 -9.31 8.96
N VAL A 215 5.97 -9.86 7.92
CA VAL A 215 5.34 -9.05 6.87
C VAL A 215 3.87 -8.86 7.24
N TRP A 216 3.51 -7.62 7.51
CA TRP A 216 2.16 -7.20 7.85
C TRP A 216 1.39 -6.84 6.58
N VAL A 217 0.13 -7.22 6.54
CA VAL A 217 -0.75 -7.12 5.37
C VAL A 217 -2.10 -6.59 5.82
N THR A 218 -2.58 -5.50 5.23
CA THR A 218 -3.98 -5.09 5.41
C THR A 218 -4.90 -5.95 4.56
N VAL A 219 -6.08 -6.25 5.09
CA VAL A 219 -7.19 -6.85 4.36
C VAL A 219 -8.29 -5.79 4.25
N ALA A 220 -8.20 -4.96 3.21
CA ALA A 220 -9.06 -3.78 3.05
C ALA A 220 -10.56 -4.11 2.97
N SER A 221 -10.91 -5.27 2.42
CA SER A 221 -12.28 -5.77 2.38
C SER A 221 -12.28 -7.29 2.34
N PRO A 222 -13.21 -7.96 3.04
CA PRO A 222 -13.39 -9.40 2.91
C PRO A 222 -13.75 -9.80 1.48
N THR A 223 -13.55 -11.07 1.16
CA THR A 223 -13.96 -11.65 -0.13
C THR A 223 -15.44 -11.37 -0.40
N ASP A 224 -15.74 -10.83 -1.56
CA ASP A 224 -17.10 -10.62 -2.06
C ASP A 224 -17.43 -11.64 -3.17
N LYS A 225 -18.44 -12.48 -2.91
CA LYS A 225 -18.88 -13.52 -3.86
C LYS A 225 -19.43 -12.92 -5.16
N ALA A 226 -20.12 -11.77 -5.08
CA ALA A 226 -20.68 -11.11 -6.26
C ALA A 226 -19.57 -10.54 -7.13
N LEU A 227 -18.56 -9.88 -6.54
CA LEU A 227 -17.39 -9.39 -7.26
C LEU A 227 -16.61 -10.56 -7.88
N THR A 228 -16.39 -11.64 -7.13
CA THR A 228 -15.67 -12.83 -7.64
C THR A 228 -16.39 -13.46 -8.84
N LEU A 229 -17.73 -13.56 -8.79
CA LEU A 229 -18.52 -14.05 -9.91
C LEU A 229 -18.46 -13.09 -11.11
N LEU A 230 -18.56 -11.80 -10.85
CA LEU A 230 -18.47 -10.76 -11.88
C LEU A 230 -17.11 -10.80 -12.60
N GLN A 231 -16.00 -10.93 -11.87
CA GLN A 231 -14.66 -11.03 -12.45
C GLN A 231 -14.48 -12.24 -13.38
N LYS A 232 -15.23 -13.31 -13.15
CA LYS A 232 -15.28 -14.52 -14.03
C LYS A 232 -16.22 -14.34 -15.24
N SER A 233 -17.04 -13.30 -15.27
CA SER A 233 -18.00 -13.04 -16.35
C SER A 233 -17.31 -12.45 -17.60
N PRO A 234 -17.98 -12.49 -18.78
CA PRO A 234 -17.47 -11.86 -19.99
C PRO A 234 -17.19 -10.36 -19.82
N ARG A 235 -16.20 -9.81 -20.54
CA ARG A 235 -15.83 -8.38 -20.48
C ARG A 235 -17.03 -7.45 -20.70
N ALA A 236 -17.96 -7.80 -21.59
CA ALA A 236 -19.16 -6.99 -21.84
C ALA A 236 -20.02 -6.80 -20.59
N VAL A 237 -20.19 -7.86 -19.79
CA VAL A 237 -20.95 -7.83 -18.52
C VAL A 237 -20.23 -6.96 -17.49
N ARG A 238 -18.92 -7.14 -17.34
CA ARG A 238 -18.10 -6.31 -16.44
C ARG A 238 -18.15 -4.82 -16.82
N GLY A 239 -18.05 -4.51 -18.11
CA GLY A 239 -18.19 -3.15 -18.64
C GLY A 239 -19.57 -2.54 -18.42
N MET A 240 -20.66 -3.33 -18.42
CA MET A 240 -21.98 -2.84 -18.03
C MET A 240 -22.06 -2.50 -16.54
N VAL A 241 -21.58 -3.39 -15.67
CA VAL A 241 -21.59 -3.16 -14.21
C VAL A 241 -20.73 -1.94 -13.86
N ARG A 242 -19.57 -1.78 -14.49
CA ARG A 242 -18.71 -0.60 -14.29
C ARG A 242 -19.44 0.73 -14.57
N ARG A 243 -20.34 0.77 -15.55
CA ARG A 243 -21.09 1.99 -15.93
C ARG A 243 -22.29 2.29 -15.02
N LEU A 244 -22.60 1.39 -14.08
CA LEU A 244 -23.68 1.66 -13.11
C LEU A 244 -23.32 2.86 -12.21
N PRO A 245 -24.32 3.56 -11.68
CA PRO A 245 -24.12 4.52 -10.61
C PRO A 245 -23.37 3.90 -9.42
N GLU A 246 -22.52 4.67 -8.74
CA GLU A 246 -21.68 4.18 -7.64
C GLU A 246 -22.44 3.36 -6.59
N ARG A 247 -23.65 3.81 -6.22
CA ARG A 247 -24.54 3.13 -5.24
C ARG A 247 -24.96 1.71 -5.64
N LEU A 248 -24.82 1.35 -6.92
CA LEU A 248 -25.19 0.04 -7.46
C LEU A 248 -23.97 -0.84 -7.78
N LYS A 249 -22.77 -0.29 -7.64
CA LYS A 249 -21.54 -1.05 -7.81
C LYS A 249 -21.21 -1.84 -6.54
N PRO A 250 -20.52 -2.98 -6.66
CA PRO A 250 -19.92 -3.63 -5.50
C PRO A 250 -19.09 -2.61 -4.70
N SER A 251 -19.29 -2.61 -3.39
CA SER A 251 -18.55 -1.72 -2.48
C SER A 251 -17.84 -2.54 -1.41
N PRO A 252 -16.64 -2.12 -0.98
CA PRO A 252 -15.94 -2.82 0.08
C PRO A 252 -16.79 -2.84 1.36
N LYS A 253 -16.69 -3.92 2.10
CA LYS A 253 -17.26 -4.01 3.44
C LYS A 253 -16.33 -3.36 4.43
N GLU A 254 -16.89 -2.69 5.41
CA GLU A 254 -16.15 -2.05 6.48
C GLU A 254 -15.42 -3.11 7.32
N THR A 255 -14.10 -3.02 7.38
CA THR A 255 -13.22 -3.90 8.17
C THR A 255 -11.95 -3.14 8.57
N ALA A 256 -11.35 -3.57 9.66
CA ALA A 256 -10.03 -3.13 10.12
C ALA A 256 -9.20 -4.39 10.45
N ARG A 257 -9.03 -5.26 9.46
CA ARG A 257 -8.31 -6.54 9.61
C ARG A 257 -6.91 -6.44 9.07
N VAL A 258 -5.96 -6.97 9.82
CA VAL A 258 -4.57 -7.12 9.40
C VAL A 258 -4.07 -8.54 9.67
N MET A 259 -3.19 -9.01 8.83
CA MET A 259 -2.55 -10.31 8.97
C MET A 259 -1.03 -10.12 8.99
N ALA A 260 -0.31 -11.01 9.66
CA ALA A 260 1.14 -11.01 9.63
C ALA A 260 1.68 -12.41 9.32
N PHE A 261 2.70 -12.45 8.47
CA PHE A 261 3.29 -13.69 7.97
C PHE A 261 4.79 -13.72 8.26
N ASP A 262 5.31 -14.94 8.53
CA ASP A 262 6.75 -15.16 8.63
C ASP A 262 7.44 -15.16 7.24
N SER A 263 8.76 -15.25 7.21
CA SER A 263 9.57 -15.19 5.97
C SER A 263 9.21 -16.26 4.92
N VAL A 264 8.55 -17.34 5.33
CA VAL A 264 8.11 -18.43 4.43
C VAL A 264 6.62 -18.37 4.10
N GLY A 265 5.90 -17.33 4.53
CA GLY A 265 4.49 -17.12 4.22
C GLY A 265 3.52 -17.86 5.14
N ARG A 266 3.95 -18.31 6.31
CA ARG A 266 3.05 -18.88 7.31
C ARG A 266 2.39 -17.77 8.11
N LEU A 267 1.09 -17.87 8.31
CA LEU A 267 0.32 -16.96 9.14
C LEU A 267 0.76 -17.03 10.60
N VAL A 268 1.12 -15.88 11.17
CA VAL A 268 1.50 -15.71 12.57
C VAL A 268 0.42 -14.96 13.34
N HIS A 269 -0.07 -13.86 12.78
CA HIS A 269 -1.16 -13.07 13.37
C HIS A 269 -2.29 -12.88 12.38
N ASP A 270 -3.53 -12.91 12.90
CA ASP A 270 -4.76 -12.56 12.19
C ASP A 270 -5.59 -11.72 13.16
N LEU A 271 -5.48 -10.40 13.02
CA LEU A 271 -6.04 -9.43 13.95
C LEU A 271 -7.22 -8.73 13.31
N ASP A 272 -8.37 -8.79 13.99
CA ASP A 272 -9.58 -8.09 13.62
C ASP A 272 -9.85 -7.01 14.66
N PHE A 273 -9.71 -5.75 14.25
CA PHE A 273 -9.94 -4.59 15.10
C PHE A 273 -11.39 -4.08 14.98
N ASP A 274 -11.83 -3.31 15.97
CA ASP A 274 -13.17 -2.71 15.97
C ASP A 274 -13.33 -1.68 14.84
N ALA A 275 -14.05 -2.08 13.80
CA ALA A 275 -14.31 -1.29 12.60
C ALA A 275 -15.51 -0.34 12.73
N THR A 276 -16.14 -0.21 13.90
CA THR A 276 -17.38 0.58 14.08
C THR A 276 -17.16 2.09 13.94
N ARG A 277 -15.98 2.59 14.28
CA ARG A 277 -15.64 4.02 14.27
C ARG A 277 -14.60 4.38 13.22
N TRP A 278 -13.83 3.41 12.77
CA TRP A 278 -12.77 3.57 11.80
C TRP A 278 -12.63 2.27 11.00
N HIS A 279 -12.55 2.34 9.68
CA HIS A 279 -12.60 1.15 8.81
C HIS A 279 -11.89 1.39 7.48
N LEU A 280 -11.87 0.36 6.63
CA LEU A 280 -11.22 0.31 5.33
C LEU A 280 -9.71 0.55 5.50
N ALA A 281 -9.07 -0.32 6.31
CA ALA A 281 -7.63 -0.30 6.53
C ALA A 281 -6.90 -0.59 5.21
N THR A 282 -6.08 0.36 4.75
CA THR A 282 -5.26 0.24 3.55
C THR A 282 -3.77 0.28 3.88
N GLY A 283 -3.31 1.20 4.70
CA GLY A 283 -1.93 1.28 5.16
C GLY A 283 -1.65 0.43 6.41
N VAL A 284 -0.45 -0.11 6.54
CA VAL A 284 0.00 -0.84 7.73
C VAL A 284 1.48 -0.62 8.02
N ARG A 285 1.81 -0.40 9.30
CA ARG A 285 3.19 -0.40 9.78
C ARG A 285 3.23 -0.90 11.23
N GLU A 286 3.83 -2.06 11.46
CA GLU A 286 4.14 -2.50 12.82
C GLU A 286 5.45 -1.86 13.29
N HIS A 287 5.44 -1.36 14.53
CA HIS A 287 6.64 -0.88 15.20
C HIS A 287 6.51 -1.05 16.72
N GLY A 288 7.43 -1.78 17.31
CA GLY A 288 7.52 -1.94 18.76
C GLY A 288 6.29 -2.60 19.42
N GLY A 289 5.64 -3.56 18.75
CA GLY A 289 4.45 -4.24 19.23
C GLY A 289 3.14 -3.48 19.01
N ARG A 290 3.18 -2.37 18.28
CA ARG A 290 2.01 -1.58 17.87
C ARG A 290 1.85 -1.60 16.36
N VAL A 291 0.63 -1.81 15.88
CA VAL A 291 0.28 -1.73 14.45
C VAL A 291 -0.41 -0.41 14.19
N TRP A 292 0.22 0.45 13.38
CA TRP A 292 -0.35 1.66 12.84
C TRP A 292 -1.06 1.36 11.53
N LEU A 293 -2.20 2.01 11.30
CA LEU A 293 -3.09 1.75 10.17
C LEU A 293 -3.49 3.06 9.48
N GLY A 294 -3.43 3.04 8.15
CA GLY A 294 -4.00 4.06 7.28
C GLY A 294 -5.35 3.62 6.70
N SER A 295 -6.13 4.56 6.22
CA SER A 295 -7.43 4.30 5.59
C SER A 295 -7.65 5.14 4.34
N LEU A 296 -8.13 4.52 3.27
CA LEU A 296 -8.45 5.21 2.02
C LEU A 296 -9.51 6.30 2.17
N VAL A 297 -10.38 6.21 3.18
CA VAL A 297 -11.57 7.07 3.30
C VAL A 297 -11.63 7.89 4.59
N GLN A 298 -11.00 7.41 5.67
CA GLN A 298 -11.13 8.07 6.98
C GLN A 298 -10.21 9.29 7.08
N PRO A 299 -10.67 10.40 7.71
CA PRO A 299 -9.82 11.54 8.04
C PRO A 299 -9.02 11.27 9.33
N ALA A 300 -8.42 10.10 9.43
CA ALA A 300 -7.73 9.64 10.61
C ALA A 300 -6.84 8.44 10.28
N ILE A 301 -5.71 8.33 10.94
CA ILE A 301 -4.97 7.07 11.12
C ILE A 301 -5.46 6.38 12.40
N ALA A 302 -5.09 5.13 12.57
CA ALA A 302 -5.44 4.41 13.79
C ALA A 302 -4.29 3.50 14.23
N TYR A 303 -4.34 3.03 15.48
CA TYR A 303 -3.41 2.01 15.94
C TYR A 303 -4.05 1.06 16.94
N GLY A 304 -3.50 -0.15 16.99
CA GLY A 304 -3.81 -1.15 17.98
C GLY A 304 -2.55 -1.90 18.41
N ASP A 305 -2.57 -2.48 19.61
CA ASP A 305 -1.43 -3.25 20.12
C ASP A 305 -1.51 -4.70 19.64
N VAL A 306 -0.35 -5.31 19.38
CA VAL A 306 -0.24 -6.72 19.02
C VAL A 306 -0.40 -7.55 20.29
N PRO A 307 -1.39 -8.47 20.38
CA PRO A 307 -1.59 -9.28 21.55
C PRO A 307 -0.36 -10.15 21.89
N GLY A 308 0.04 -10.16 23.16
CA GLY A 308 1.11 -11.03 23.66
C GLY A 308 2.52 -10.45 23.53
N ARG A 309 2.64 -9.18 23.23
CA ARG A 309 3.91 -8.45 23.21
C ARG A 309 3.95 -7.34 24.24
#